data_4cd51ca3e222fa87ac979eb6433f076b
#
_entry.id   4cd51ca3e222fa87ac979eb6433f076b
#
_cell.length_a   1.000
_cell.length_b   1.000
_cell.length_c   1.000
_cell.angle_alpha   90.00
_cell.angle_beta   90.00
_cell.angle_gamma   90.00
#
_symmetry.space_group_name_H-M   'P 1'
#
loop_
_entity.id
_entity.type
_entity.pdbx_description
1 polymer ?
#
loop_
_entity_poly.entity_id
_entity_poly.type
_entity_poly.pdbx_seq_one_letter_code
_entity_poly.pdbx_strand_id
1 'polypeptide(L)'
;MTNNYKFSAILPIYRGVNFHTFKKPFESIINQTLKPNELLIIFDGPIKNNIRKLIEEYQGKYNFIKIINFPSNRGLGYVLNRAVKLCKNKYIARCDADDISIPDRFKIQINYLNKNHKIDVLGSNIIELYDNKFFSKKKMTLIHENIINQLNFRNPMNHS
;
A
#
# COMPACT_ATOMS: atom_id res chain seq x y z
N MET A 1 -5.07 24.92 -7.13
CA MET A 1 -3.63 24.54 -7.26
C MET A 1 -3.59 23.04 -7.43
N THR A 2 -3.29 22.54 -8.63
CA THR A 2 -3.13 21.12 -8.91
C THR A 2 -1.86 20.64 -8.21
N ASN A 3 -2.02 19.87 -7.13
CA ASN A 3 -0.90 19.22 -6.43
C ASN A 3 -0.22 18.23 -7.37
N ASN A 4 0.87 18.64 -7.99
CA ASN A 4 1.62 17.83 -8.96
C ASN A 4 2.70 16.96 -8.27
N TYR A 5 2.39 16.43 -7.07
CA TYR A 5 3.34 15.60 -6.35
C TYR A 5 3.32 14.17 -6.86
N LYS A 6 4.44 13.76 -7.43
CA LYS A 6 4.62 12.42 -7.96
C LYS A 6 4.95 11.44 -6.84
N PHE A 7 4.25 10.30 -6.83
CA PHE A 7 4.52 9.21 -5.91
C PHE A 7 4.29 7.85 -6.57
N SER A 8 4.94 6.84 -6.04
CA SER A 8 4.76 5.44 -6.40
C SER A 8 3.90 4.75 -5.35
N ALA A 9 3.05 3.82 -5.75
CA ALA A 9 2.41 2.89 -4.83
C ALA A 9 2.97 1.48 -5.07
N ILE A 10 3.08 0.67 -4.02
CA ILE A 10 3.52 -0.72 -4.10
C ILE A 10 2.48 -1.63 -3.46
N LEU A 11 2.17 -2.75 -4.14
CA LEU A 11 1.21 -3.75 -3.70
C LEU A 11 1.81 -5.16 -3.90
N PRO A 12 2.38 -5.77 -2.84
CA PRO A 12 2.84 -7.14 -2.91
C PRO A 12 1.69 -8.12 -2.85
N ILE A 13 1.75 -9.16 -3.67
CA ILE A 13 0.75 -10.23 -3.74
C ILE A 13 1.46 -11.58 -3.76
N TYR A 14 0.99 -12.51 -2.94
CA TYR A 14 1.50 -13.87 -2.86
C TYR A 14 0.38 -14.91 -3.00
N ARG A 15 0.71 -16.17 -3.11
CA ARG A 15 -0.25 -17.28 -3.34
C ARG A 15 -1.36 -17.37 -2.28
N GLY A 16 -1.09 -16.96 -1.02
CA GLY A 16 -2.05 -17.01 0.08
C GLY A 16 -3.21 -16.01 -0.03
N VAL A 17 -3.10 -14.98 -0.87
CA VAL A 17 -4.15 -13.97 -1.04
C VAL A 17 -5.44 -14.64 -1.53
N ASN A 18 -6.58 -14.29 -0.90
CA ASN A 18 -7.90 -14.77 -1.27
C ASN A 18 -8.57 -13.76 -2.23
N PHE A 19 -9.11 -14.24 -3.34
CA PHE A 19 -9.77 -13.41 -4.34
C PHE A 19 -10.96 -12.60 -3.79
N HIS A 20 -11.79 -13.23 -2.95
CA HIS A 20 -12.99 -12.57 -2.41
C HIS A 20 -12.65 -11.41 -1.47
N THR A 21 -11.58 -11.54 -0.70
CA THR A 21 -11.10 -10.47 0.19
C THR A 21 -10.18 -9.48 -0.52
N PHE A 22 -9.58 -9.84 -1.65
CA PHE A 22 -8.65 -9.01 -2.41
C PHE A 22 -9.31 -7.93 -3.28
N LYS A 23 -10.43 -8.26 -3.93
CA LYS A 23 -11.01 -7.38 -4.95
C LYS A 23 -11.31 -5.98 -4.42
N LYS A 24 -12.00 -5.87 -3.30
CA LYS A 24 -12.39 -4.59 -2.69
C LYS A 24 -11.18 -3.75 -2.22
N PRO A 25 -10.17 -4.30 -1.50
CA PRO A 25 -8.90 -3.65 -1.24
C PRO A 25 -8.21 -3.13 -2.51
N PHE A 26 -8.06 -3.96 -3.52
CA PHE A 26 -7.43 -3.58 -4.78
C PHE A 26 -8.16 -2.40 -5.46
N GLU A 27 -9.48 -2.48 -5.58
CA GLU A 27 -10.30 -1.40 -6.14
C GLU A 27 -10.21 -0.11 -5.32
N SER A 28 -10.03 -0.20 -3.99
CA SER A 28 -9.84 0.97 -3.14
C SER A 28 -8.55 1.74 -3.42
N ILE A 29 -7.49 1.04 -3.86
CA ILE A 29 -6.24 1.64 -4.30
C ILE A 29 -6.42 2.31 -5.67
N ILE A 30 -7.12 1.65 -6.59
CA ILE A 30 -7.37 2.17 -7.94
C ILE A 30 -8.29 3.41 -7.89
N ASN A 31 -9.25 3.43 -6.97
CA ASN A 31 -10.27 4.49 -6.87
C ASN A 31 -9.90 5.64 -5.92
N GLN A 32 -8.63 5.76 -5.51
CA GLN A 32 -8.16 6.90 -4.74
C GLN A 32 -8.41 8.23 -5.45
N THR A 33 -8.74 9.29 -4.73
CA THR A 33 -8.95 10.65 -5.29
C THR A 33 -7.67 11.25 -5.87
N LEU A 34 -6.51 10.91 -5.29
CA LEU A 34 -5.19 11.19 -5.86
C LEU A 34 -4.58 9.88 -6.35
N LYS A 35 -4.45 9.74 -7.67
CA LYS A 35 -3.85 8.54 -8.29
C LYS A 35 -2.33 8.55 -8.14
N PRO A 36 -1.69 7.39 -7.92
CA PRO A 36 -0.24 7.28 -8.02
C PRO A 36 0.24 7.47 -9.47
N ASN A 37 1.45 7.95 -9.65
CA ASN A 37 2.09 8.03 -10.97
C ASN A 37 2.52 6.65 -11.48
N GLU A 38 2.74 5.71 -10.56
CA GLU A 38 2.91 4.30 -10.84
C GLU A 38 2.42 3.47 -9.66
N LEU A 39 1.80 2.34 -9.97
CA LEU A 39 1.43 1.29 -9.03
C LEU A 39 2.20 0.03 -9.42
N LEU A 40 3.21 -0.32 -8.61
CA LEU A 40 3.97 -1.55 -8.79
C LEU A 40 3.24 -2.69 -8.06
N ILE A 41 2.66 -3.60 -8.82
CA ILE A 41 2.06 -4.83 -8.29
C ILE A 41 3.09 -5.94 -8.40
N ILE A 42 3.50 -6.49 -7.28
CA ILE A 42 4.58 -7.47 -7.23
C ILE A 42 4.01 -8.84 -6.89
N PHE A 43 4.14 -9.77 -7.82
CA PHE A 43 3.80 -11.16 -7.59
C PHE A 43 5.00 -11.88 -6.96
N ASP A 44 4.85 -12.22 -5.69
CA ASP A 44 5.85 -12.97 -4.92
C ASP A 44 5.67 -14.48 -5.15
N GLY A 45 6.18 -14.94 -6.29
CA GLY A 45 5.99 -16.28 -6.80
C GLY A 45 4.65 -16.48 -7.54
N PRO A 46 4.29 -17.73 -7.83
CA PRO A 46 3.02 -18.07 -8.48
C PRO A 46 1.82 -17.58 -7.66
N ILE A 47 0.88 -16.91 -8.33
CA ILE A 47 -0.39 -16.44 -7.73
C ILE A 47 -1.60 -17.12 -8.39
N LYS A 48 -2.76 -17.01 -7.76
CA LYS A 48 -4.01 -17.56 -8.27
C LYS A 48 -4.43 -16.89 -9.59
N ASN A 49 -4.86 -17.67 -10.57
CA ASN A 49 -5.21 -17.18 -11.91
C ASN A 49 -6.32 -16.13 -11.93
N ASN A 50 -7.32 -16.22 -11.04
CA ASN A 50 -8.39 -15.22 -10.96
C ASN A 50 -7.88 -13.85 -10.49
N ILE A 51 -6.92 -13.82 -9.56
CA ILE A 51 -6.27 -12.57 -9.13
C ILE A 51 -5.43 -11.99 -10.28
N ARG A 52 -4.65 -12.84 -10.97
CA ARG A 52 -3.84 -12.43 -12.11
C ARG A 52 -4.71 -11.80 -13.19
N LYS A 53 -5.78 -12.48 -13.62
CA LYS A 53 -6.69 -11.99 -14.66
C LYS A 53 -7.32 -10.64 -14.28
N LEU A 54 -7.77 -10.48 -13.04
CA LEU A 54 -8.31 -9.21 -12.56
C LEU A 54 -7.28 -8.08 -12.71
N ILE A 55 -6.05 -8.31 -12.26
CA ILE A 55 -5.00 -7.29 -12.30
C ILE A 55 -4.61 -6.95 -13.74
N GLU A 56 -4.47 -7.94 -14.62
CA GLU A 56 -4.16 -7.76 -16.04
C GLU A 56 -5.27 -6.98 -16.77
N GLU A 57 -6.53 -7.21 -16.42
CA GLU A 57 -7.67 -6.42 -16.94
C GLU A 57 -7.53 -4.94 -16.53
N TYR A 58 -7.18 -4.66 -15.29
CA TYR A 58 -6.98 -3.28 -14.83
C TYR A 58 -5.71 -2.65 -15.41
N GLN A 59 -4.65 -3.43 -15.61
CA GLN A 59 -3.45 -2.96 -16.30
C GLN A 59 -3.75 -2.53 -17.74
N GLY A 60 -4.64 -3.23 -18.42
CA GLY A 60 -5.11 -2.82 -19.76
C GLY A 60 -5.90 -1.50 -19.78
N LYS A 61 -6.54 -1.14 -18.65
CA LYS A 61 -7.32 0.09 -18.51
C LYS A 61 -6.49 1.27 -17.99
N TYR A 62 -5.45 1.01 -17.20
CA TYR A 62 -4.69 2.02 -16.47
C TYR A 62 -3.18 1.88 -16.71
N ASN A 63 -2.61 2.80 -17.46
CA ASN A 63 -1.19 2.80 -17.84
C ASN A 63 -0.20 3.00 -16.69
N PHE A 64 -0.68 3.46 -15.52
CA PHE A 64 0.15 3.59 -14.32
C PHE A 64 0.38 2.26 -13.59
N ILE A 65 -0.35 1.18 -13.92
CA ILE A 65 -0.18 -0.15 -13.30
C ILE A 65 0.96 -0.90 -14.00
N LYS A 66 1.90 -1.39 -13.19
CA LYS A 66 3.02 -2.21 -13.65
C LYS A 66 3.09 -3.49 -12.83
N ILE A 67 3.21 -4.62 -13.51
CA ILE A 67 3.33 -5.94 -12.89
C ILE A 67 4.79 -6.36 -12.89
N ILE A 68 5.27 -6.82 -11.74
CA ILE A 68 6.60 -7.39 -11.56
C ILE A 68 6.41 -8.83 -11.04
N ASN A 69 7.03 -9.79 -11.71
CA ASN A 69 6.89 -11.19 -11.36
C ASN A 69 8.21 -11.71 -10.77
N PHE A 70 8.14 -12.31 -9.58
CA PHE A 70 9.19 -13.17 -9.07
C PHE A 70 8.85 -14.64 -9.38
N PRO A 71 9.82 -15.46 -9.78
CA PRO A 71 9.58 -16.86 -10.15
C PRO A 71 9.20 -17.73 -8.95
N SER A 72 9.61 -17.33 -7.75
CA SER A 72 9.33 -18.04 -6.49
C SER A 72 9.04 -17.08 -5.36
N ASN A 73 8.35 -17.56 -4.33
CA ASN A 73 8.12 -16.76 -3.11
C ASN A 73 9.45 -16.49 -2.39
N ARG A 74 9.74 -15.23 -2.16
CA ARG A 74 10.97 -14.72 -1.52
C ARG A 74 10.69 -14.07 -0.17
N GLY A 75 9.41 -13.92 0.16
CA GLY A 75 8.94 -13.27 1.38
C GLY A 75 8.84 -11.75 1.28
N LEU A 76 7.95 -11.20 2.11
CA LEU A 76 7.53 -9.79 2.05
C LEU A 76 8.70 -8.80 2.13
N GLY A 77 9.65 -9.02 3.05
CA GLY A 77 10.78 -8.11 3.23
C GLY A 77 11.68 -8.01 1.99
N TYR A 78 11.95 -9.13 1.35
CA TYR A 78 12.71 -9.16 0.09
C TYR A 78 11.97 -8.41 -1.02
N VAL A 79 10.69 -8.72 -1.19
CA VAL A 79 9.83 -8.13 -2.22
C VAL A 79 9.73 -6.61 -2.06
N LEU A 80 9.48 -6.13 -0.85
CA LEU A 80 9.41 -4.70 -0.54
C LEU A 80 10.75 -3.99 -0.79
N ASN A 81 11.88 -4.57 -0.38
CA ASN A 81 13.20 -4.01 -0.65
C ASN A 81 13.47 -3.87 -2.16
N ARG A 82 13.07 -4.87 -2.94
CA ARG A 82 13.20 -4.80 -4.42
C ARG A 82 12.24 -3.77 -5.02
N ALA A 83 10.99 -3.72 -4.54
CA ALA A 83 9.97 -2.78 -5.02
C ALA A 83 10.40 -1.32 -4.81
N VAL A 84 10.90 -0.98 -3.62
CA VAL A 84 11.39 0.38 -3.31
C VAL A 84 12.49 0.81 -4.28
N LYS A 85 13.42 -0.09 -4.65
CA LYS A 85 14.50 0.21 -5.62
C LYS A 85 14.00 0.39 -7.06
N LEU A 86 12.83 -0.12 -7.38
CA LEU A 86 12.20 -0.01 -8.70
C LEU A 86 11.27 1.20 -8.82
N CYS A 87 10.88 1.79 -7.69
CA CYS A 87 10.05 3.00 -7.67
C CYS A 87 10.80 4.18 -8.29
N LYS A 88 10.09 4.95 -9.11
CA LYS A 88 10.66 6.11 -9.82
C LYS A 88 10.45 7.44 -9.09
N ASN A 89 9.61 7.45 -8.07
CA ASN A 89 9.22 8.67 -7.37
C ASN A 89 9.77 8.69 -5.93
N LYS A 90 9.97 9.89 -5.42
CA LYS A 90 10.50 10.13 -4.06
C LYS A 90 9.60 9.54 -2.98
N TYR A 91 8.29 9.74 -3.10
CA TYR A 91 7.32 9.22 -2.13
C TYR A 91 6.83 7.85 -2.56
N ILE A 92 6.72 6.95 -1.61
CA ILE A 92 6.28 5.58 -1.83
C ILE A 92 5.16 5.26 -0.85
N ALA A 93 3.97 4.94 -1.38
CA ALA A 93 2.84 4.47 -0.59
C ALA A 93 2.83 2.93 -0.60
N ARG A 94 2.94 2.31 0.58
CA ARG A 94 2.75 0.88 0.73
C ARG A 94 1.25 0.57 0.86
N CYS A 95 0.81 -0.47 0.17
CA CYS A 95 -0.54 -1.03 0.25
C CYS A 95 -0.45 -2.53 0.53
N ASP A 96 -1.38 -3.05 1.31
CA ASP A 96 -1.52 -4.47 1.57
C ASP A 96 -2.75 -5.03 0.83
N ALA A 97 -2.69 -6.32 0.47
CA ALA A 97 -3.65 -6.94 -0.45
C ALA A 97 -5.04 -7.20 0.20
N ASP A 98 -5.15 -7.03 1.50
CA ASP A 98 -6.34 -7.28 2.32
C ASP A 98 -6.86 -6.02 3.04
N ASP A 99 -6.19 -4.87 2.88
CA ASP A 99 -6.55 -3.62 3.53
C ASP A 99 -7.27 -2.63 2.59
N ILE A 100 -8.42 -2.12 3.04
CA ILE A 100 -9.21 -1.13 2.29
C ILE A 100 -8.72 0.27 2.63
N SER A 101 -8.22 0.99 1.64
CA SER A 101 -7.83 2.39 1.77
C SER A 101 -9.04 3.31 1.65
N ILE A 102 -9.19 4.28 2.57
CA ILE A 102 -10.19 5.34 2.41
C ILE A 102 -9.89 6.18 1.16
N PRO A 103 -10.91 6.75 0.48
CA PRO A 103 -10.74 7.41 -0.83
C PRO A 103 -9.69 8.52 -0.88
N ASP A 104 -9.52 9.27 0.20
CA ASP A 104 -8.56 10.40 0.27
C ASP A 104 -7.22 10.05 0.92
N ARG A 105 -6.93 8.78 1.22
CA ARG A 105 -5.71 8.37 1.92
C ARG A 105 -4.46 8.95 1.27
N PHE A 106 -4.24 8.70 -0.01
CA PHE A 106 -3.04 9.16 -0.70
C PHE A 106 -2.96 10.68 -0.75
N LYS A 107 -4.07 11.35 -1.03
CA LYS A 107 -4.15 12.80 -1.06
C LYS A 107 -3.74 13.43 0.27
N ILE A 108 -4.28 12.90 1.38
CA ILE A 108 -3.99 13.41 2.72
C ILE A 108 -2.52 13.16 3.07
N GLN A 109 -2.02 11.93 2.89
CA GLN A 109 -0.65 11.55 3.27
C GLN A 109 0.40 12.28 2.42
N ILE A 110 0.23 12.35 1.11
CA ILE A 110 1.18 13.05 0.22
C ILE A 110 1.19 14.55 0.51
N ASN A 111 0.03 15.17 0.72
CA ASN A 111 -0.02 16.59 1.09
C ASN A 111 0.67 16.87 2.44
N TYR A 112 0.52 15.95 3.39
CA TYR A 112 1.17 16.08 4.70
C TYR A 112 2.70 16.00 4.59
N LEU A 113 3.22 14.99 3.89
CA LEU A 113 4.67 14.81 3.64
C LEU A 113 5.28 16.03 2.91
N ASN A 114 4.54 16.59 1.96
CA ASN A 114 5.01 17.77 1.23
C ASN A 114 5.10 19.05 2.06
N LYS A 115 4.29 19.15 3.11
CA LYS A 115 4.36 20.26 4.06
C LYS A 115 5.38 20.03 5.17
N ASN A 116 5.80 18.79 5.38
CA ASN A 116 6.64 18.37 6.49
C ASN A 116 7.85 17.58 6.01
N HIS A 117 8.79 18.25 5.35
CA HIS A 117 9.95 17.62 4.67
C HIS A 117 10.93 16.88 5.59
N LYS A 118 10.81 17.03 6.90
CA LYS A 118 11.63 16.32 7.91
C LYS A 118 11.07 14.95 8.27
N ILE A 119 9.90 14.58 7.72
CA ILE A 119 9.26 13.29 7.99
C ILE A 119 9.69 12.29 6.92
N ASP A 120 10.31 11.21 7.33
CA ASP A 120 10.74 10.12 6.45
C ASP A 120 9.67 9.04 6.29
N VAL A 121 8.91 8.75 7.36
CA VAL A 121 7.87 7.72 7.39
C VAL A 121 6.59 8.28 8.02
N LEU A 122 5.47 8.09 7.33
CA LEU A 122 4.14 8.51 7.78
C LEU A 122 3.19 7.31 7.81
N GLY A 123 2.64 7.01 8.98
CA GLY A 123 1.55 6.06 9.17
C GLY A 123 0.20 6.74 9.39
N SER A 124 -0.83 5.95 9.61
CA SER A 124 -2.18 6.43 9.93
C SER A 124 -2.84 5.56 11.01
N ASN A 125 -3.91 6.08 11.61
CA ASN A 125 -4.83 5.27 12.38
C ASN A 125 -5.53 4.26 11.46
N ILE A 126 -5.99 3.15 12.03
CA ILE A 126 -6.77 2.15 11.30
C ILE A 126 -8.11 1.87 11.97
N ILE A 127 -9.02 1.36 11.17
CA ILE A 127 -10.28 0.78 11.61
C ILE A 127 -10.20 -0.71 11.33
N GLU A 128 -10.34 -1.52 12.36
CA GLU A 128 -10.44 -2.97 12.23
C GLU A 128 -11.90 -3.35 11.94
N LEU A 129 -12.09 -4.20 10.96
CA LEU A 129 -13.38 -4.75 10.60
C LEU A 129 -13.42 -6.25 10.92
N TYR A 130 -14.53 -6.72 11.47
CA TYR A 130 -14.84 -8.13 11.58
C TYR A 130 -16.14 -8.40 10.82
N ASP A 131 -16.13 -9.35 9.87
CA ASP A 131 -17.26 -9.63 8.95
C ASP A 131 -17.80 -8.36 8.26
N ASN A 132 -16.90 -7.47 7.81
CA ASN A 132 -17.23 -6.18 7.22
C ASN A 132 -17.98 -5.21 8.15
N LYS A 133 -18.10 -5.52 9.45
CA LYS A 133 -18.65 -4.62 10.46
C LYS A 133 -17.53 -3.96 11.24
N PHE A 134 -17.79 -2.73 11.70
CA PHE A 134 -16.85 -2.02 12.58
C PHE A 134 -16.58 -2.86 13.83
N PHE A 135 -15.31 -3.09 14.12
CA PHE A 135 -14.85 -3.79 15.33
C PHE A 135 -14.15 -2.83 16.28
N SER A 136 -13.07 -2.20 15.84
CA SER A 136 -12.32 -1.28 16.68
C SER A 136 -11.60 -0.20 15.88
N LYS A 137 -11.21 0.87 16.56
CA LYS A 137 -10.34 1.92 16.02
C LYS A 137 -9.02 1.89 16.78
N LYS A 138 -7.95 1.52 16.10
CA LYS A 138 -6.59 1.63 16.65
C LYS A 138 -6.02 3.01 16.39
N LYS A 139 -5.75 3.74 17.47
CA LYS A 139 -5.01 5.00 17.40
C LYS A 139 -3.51 4.69 17.51
N MET A 140 -2.74 5.17 16.56
CA MET A 140 -1.28 5.10 16.58
C MET A 140 -0.72 6.25 17.41
N THR A 141 0.45 6.03 18.02
CA THR A 141 1.15 7.12 18.71
C THR A 141 1.64 8.15 17.70
N LEU A 142 1.53 9.44 18.07
CA LEU A 142 1.92 10.56 17.20
C LEU A 142 3.26 11.17 17.62
N ILE A 143 3.77 10.82 18.80
CA ILE A 143 5.00 11.38 19.37
C ILE A 143 6.18 10.53 18.93
N HIS A 144 7.17 11.16 18.29
CA HIS A 144 8.33 10.47 17.71
C HIS A 144 9.09 9.64 18.73
N GLU A 145 9.39 10.18 19.92
CA GLU A 145 10.08 9.45 20.99
C GLU A 145 9.31 8.19 21.41
N ASN A 146 7.99 8.26 21.49
CA ASN A 146 7.15 7.10 21.81
C ASN A 146 7.17 6.05 20.69
N ILE A 147 7.25 6.48 19.42
CA ILE A 147 7.40 5.57 18.27
C ILE A 147 8.74 4.83 18.40
N ILE A 148 9.83 5.54 18.62
CA ILE A 148 11.17 4.96 18.76
C ILE A 148 11.22 3.98 19.95
N ASN A 149 10.70 4.36 21.09
CA ASN A 149 10.67 3.48 22.28
C ASN A 149 9.88 2.19 22.02
N GLN A 150 8.74 2.28 21.31
CA GLN A 150 7.94 1.10 20.98
C GLN A 150 8.61 0.17 19.98
N LEU A 151 9.48 0.65 19.09
CA LEU A 151 10.21 -0.18 18.11
C LEU A 151 11.07 -1.27 18.78
N ASN A 152 11.48 -1.07 20.03
CA ASN A 152 12.22 -2.09 20.79
C ASN A 152 11.36 -3.33 21.14
N PHE A 153 10.04 -3.22 21.12
CA PHE A 153 9.12 -4.27 21.56
C PHE A 153 8.14 -4.71 20.48
N ARG A 154 7.75 -3.81 19.59
CA ARG A 154 6.78 -4.06 18.50
C ARG A 154 6.89 -3.00 17.42
N ASN A 155 6.35 -3.29 16.25
CA ASN A 155 6.17 -2.25 15.24
C ASN A 155 5.03 -1.30 15.66
N PRO A 156 5.31 -0.02 15.94
CA PRO A 156 4.32 0.95 16.37
C PRO A 156 3.57 1.60 15.18
N MET A 157 3.97 1.32 13.96
CA MET A 157 3.39 1.89 12.77
C MET A 157 2.58 0.85 12.00
N ASN A 158 1.44 1.25 11.55
CA ASN A 158 0.63 0.42 10.70
C ASN A 158 1.20 0.37 9.27
N HIS A 159 1.06 -0.78 8.62
CA HIS A 159 1.68 -1.01 7.31
C HIS A 159 0.86 -0.49 6.14
N SER A 160 -0.44 -0.28 6.34
CA SER A 160 -1.40 0.11 5.28
C SER A 160 -2.00 1.48 5.49
#